data_ad4199e7a4fcf7375516251272cbd2e4
#
_entry.id   ad4199e7a4fcf7375516251272cbd2e4
#
_cell.length_a   1.000
_cell.length_b   1.000
_cell.length_c   1.000
_cell.angle_alpha   90.00
_cell.angle_beta   90.00
_cell.angle_gamma   90.00
#
_symmetry.space_group_name_H-M   'P 1'
#
loop_
_entity.id
_entity.type
_entity.pdbx_description
1 polymer ?
#
loop_
_entity_poly.entity_id
_entity_poly.type
_entity_poly.pdbx_seq_one_letter_code
_entity_poly.pdbx_strand_id
1 'polypeptide(L)'
;LGGGIAYGDLQFRVSGTDLVLDTTGGEGMTFKNWYSGTANKNVLNLQVIAEAMADFAAGGADPLRDQKVENFNFAGLVGAFDTARAANTGLTSWALTNALVNFQLAGSNTAAMGGDLAYQYGKNGTLAGIGITPALDVLSNASLGTSAQTLQPLSGLQVGPQRLS
;
A
#
# COMPACT_ATOMS: atom_id res chain seq x y z
N LEU A 1 -3.68 -2.43 -0.94
CA LEU A 1 -5.10 -2.18 -0.73
C LEU A 1 -5.81 -1.99 -2.06
N GLY A 2 -7.07 -2.40 -2.15
CA GLY A 2 -7.88 -2.32 -3.36
C GLY A 2 -9.37 -2.39 -3.02
N GLY A 3 -10.21 -2.82 -3.98
CA GLY A 3 -11.64 -3.00 -3.74
C GLY A 3 -12.42 -1.69 -3.57
N GLY A 4 -11.88 -0.57 -4.02
CA GLY A 4 -12.56 0.74 -3.89
C GLY A 4 -12.45 1.38 -2.51
N ILE A 5 -11.54 0.91 -1.66
CA ILE A 5 -11.26 1.54 -0.37
C ILE A 5 -10.80 2.97 -0.61
N ALA A 6 -11.54 3.95 -0.10
CA ALA A 6 -11.18 5.36 -0.22
C ALA A 6 -10.12 5.76 0.82
N TYR A 7 -9.32 6.78 0.52
CA TYR A 7 -8.31 7.28 1.47
C TYR A 7 -8.91 7.77 2.79
N GLY A 8 -10.14 8.29 2.75
CA GLY A 8 -10.87 8.73 3.93
C GLY A 8 -11.22 7.61 4.92
N ASP A 9 -11.19 6.36 4.44
CA ASP A 9 -11.52 5.18 5.24
C ASP A 9 -10.32 4.67 6.03
N LEU A 10 -9.10 5.10 5.66
CA LEU A 10 -7.87 4.60 6.22
C LEU A 10 -7.52 5.29 7.54
N GLN A 11 -7.43 4.51 8.60
CA GLN A 11 -7.07 5.00 9.92
C GLN A 11 -6.07 4.08 10.61
N PHE A 12 -5.12 4.67 11.32
CA PHE A 12 -4.29 3.91 12.26
C PHE A 12 -4.86 3.96 13.67
N ARG A 13 -4.77 2.84 14.36
CA ARG A 13 -4.95 2.75 15.83
C ARG A 13 -3.98 1.75 16.42
N VAL A 14 -3.83 1.80 17.74
CA VAL A 14 -3.06 0.82 18.51
C VAL A 14 -4.00 -0.10 19.26
N SER A 15 -3.68 -1.39 19.28
CA SER A 15 -4.39 -2.40 20.06
C SER A 15 -3.35 -3.23 20.83
N GLY A 16 -3.17 -2.91 22.11
CA GLY A 16 -2.08 -3.49 22.90
C GLY A 16 -0.71 -3.14 22.31
N THR A 17 0.03 -4.13 21.85
CA THR A 17 1.32 -3.97 21.17
C THR A 17 1.21 -3.96 19.64
N ASP A 18 0.01 -4.10 19.10
CA ASP A 18 -0.24 -4.19 17.66
C ASP A 18 -0.54 -2.82 17.07
N LEU A 19 -0.08 -2.59 15.85
CA LEU A 19 -0.58 -1.53 14.99
C LEU A 19 -1.74 -2.09 14.16
N VAL A 20 -2.83 -1.35 14.06
CA VAL A 20 -3.95 -1.69 13.21
C VAL A 20 -4.14 -0.60 12.17
N LEU A 21 -4.25 -1.00 10.91
CA LEU A 21 -4.75 -0.18 9.81
C LEU A 21 -6.20 -0.58 9.58
N ASP A 22 -7.11 0.24 10.03
CA ASP A 22 -8.54 0.06 9.77
C ASP A 22 -8.89 0.58 8.38
N THR A 23 -9.85 -0.09 7.75
CA THR A 23 -10.54 0.30 6.52
C THR A 23 -12.04 0.39 6.79
N THR A 24 -12.84 0.75 5.80
CA THR A 24 -14.31 0.77 5.99
C THR A 24 -14.89 -0.60 6.32
N GLY A 25 -16.06 -0.60 6.95
CA GLY A 25 -16.84 -1.82 7.18
C GLY A 25 -16.36 -2.72 8.32
N GLY A 26 -15.40 -2.27 9.12
CA GLY A 26 -14.85 -3.07 10.22
C GLY A 26 -13.76 -4.05 9.76
N GLU A 27 -13.35 -3.94 8.51
CA GLU A 27 -12.19 -4.66 7.98
C GLU A 27 -10.90 -3.91 8.28
N GLY A 28 -9.77 -4.57 8.17
CA GLY A 28 -8.48 -3.95 8.40
C GLY A 28 -7.33 -4.94 8.44
N MET A 29 -6.13 -4.41 8.64
CA MET A 29 -4.91 -5.20 8.82
C MET A 29 -4.34 -4.99 10.21
N THR A 30 -3.98 -6.09 10.87
CA THR A 30 -3.30 -6.05 12.16
C THR A 30 -1.83 -6.46 11.99
N PHE A 31 -0.93 -5.55 12.29
CA PHE A 31 0.52 -5.77 12.31
C PHE A 31 0.90 -6.17 13.74
N LYS A 32 1.04 -7.48 13.94
CA LYS A 32 1.26 -8.07 15.26
C LYS A 32 2.58 -7.64 15.88
N ASN A 33 2.54 -7.30 17.16
CA ASN A 33 3.70 -6.92 17.96
C ASN A 33 4.53 -5.76 17.37
N TRP A 34 3.91 -4.89 16.57
CA TRP A 34 4.58 -3.77 15.92
C TRP A 34 5.38 -2.91 16.91
N TYR A 35 4.81 -2.71 18.10
CA TYR A 35 5.40 -1.91 19.17
C TYR A 35 6.26 -2.69 20.16
N SER A 36 6.42 -4.00 19.97
CA SER A 36 7.25 -4.85 20.86
C SER A 36 8.73 -4.83 20.51
N GLY A 37 9.11 -4.33 19.32
CA GLY A 37 10.51 -4.24 18.90
C GLY A 37 10.66 -3.88 17.43
N THR A 38 11.85 -3.43 17.06
CA THR A 38 12.16 -2.98 15.69
C THR A 38 12.11 -4.12 14.67
N ALA A 39 12.40 -5.34 15.07
CA ALA A 39 12.31 -6.52 14.20
C ALA A 39 10.89 -6.79 13.66
N ASN A 40 9.86 -6.27 14.32
CA ASN A 40 8.47 -6.43 13.90
C ASN A 40 8.00 -5.32 12.94
N LYS A 41 8.83 -4.29 12.71
CA LYS A 41 8.53 -3.14 11.84
C LYS A 41 9.05 -3.40 10.41
N ASN A 42 8.60 -4.48 9.79
CA ASN A 42 9.10 -4.99 8.52
C ASN A 42 8.23 -4.61 7.30
N VAL A 43 7.14 -3.86 7.50
CA VAL A 43 6.32 -3.33 6.41
C VAL A 43 6.79 -1.92 6.09
N LEU A 44 7.23 -1.72 4.86
CA LEU A 44 7.87 -0.48 4.42
C LEU A 44 6.98 0.36 3.53
N ASN A 45 6.16 -0.29 2.70
CA ASN A 45 5.31 0.36 1.73
C ASN A 45 3.85 -0.02 1.91
N LEU A 46 2.99 0.94 1.65
CA LEU A 46 1.57 0.75 1.42
C LEU A 46 1.29 1.05 -0.06
N GLN A 47 0.75 0.07 -0.76
CA GLN A 47 0.25 0.27 -2.11
C GLN A 47 -1.26 0.30 -2.11
N VAL A 48 -1.83 1.23 -2.87
CA VAL A 48 -3.27 1.39 -3.04
C VAL A 48 -3.61 1.38 -4.52
N ILE A 49 -4.62 0.62 -4.92
CA ILE A 49 -5.17 0.61 -6.27
C ILE A 49 -6.18 1.75 -6.38
N ALA A 50 -5.69 2.93 -6.71
CA ALA A 50 -6.52 4.13 -6.80
C ALA A 50 -7.55 4.06 -7.93
N GLU A 51 -7.27 3.33 -9.02
CA GLU A 51 -8.23 3.10 -10.12
C GLU A 51 -9.52 2.41 -9.67
N ALA A 52 -9.52 1.74 -8.51
CA ALA A 52 -10.73 1.13 -7.95
C ALA A 52 -11.59 2.12 -7.14
N MET A 53 -11.09 3.32 -6.84
CA MET A 53 -11.82 4.33 -6.09
C MET A 53 -12.88 5.01 -6.95
N ALA A 54 -13.98 5.41 -6.33
CA ALA A 54 -15.06 6.09 -7.02
C ALA A 54 -14.67 7.49 -7.54
N ASP A 55 -13.69 8.13 -6.90
CA ASP A 55 -13.19 9.47 -7.21
C ASP A 55 -11.84 9.46 -7.96
N PHE A 56 -11.46 8.31 -8.53
CA PHE A 56 -10.28 8.21 -9.41
C PHE A 56 -10.44 9.07 -10.66
N ALA A 57 -9.43 9.85 -11.00
CA ALA A 57 -9.42 10.73 -12.16
C ALA A 57 -8.05 10.68 -12.86
N ALA A 58 -7.92 9.79 -13.85
CA ALA A 58 -6.65 9.60 -14.58
C ALA A 58 -6.11 10.93 -15.13
N GLY A 59 -4.87 11.28 -14.76
CA GLY A 59 -4.23 12.54 -15.16
C GLY A 59 -4.86 13.78 -14.54
N GLY A 60 -5.65 13.62 -13.48
CA GLY A 60 -6.26 14.70 -12.70
C GLY A 60 -5.23 15.54 -11.94
N ALA A 61 -5.70 16.58 -11.26
CA ALA A 61 -4.84 17.47 -10.48
C ALA A 61 -4.53 16.93 -9.06
N ASP A 62 -5.26 15.93 -8.61
CA ASP A 62 -5.00 15.30 -7.30
C ASP A 62 -3.95 14.20 -7.45
N PRO A 63 -2.73 14.40 -6.92
CA PRO A 63 -1.64 13.45 -7.10
C PRO A 63 -1.89 12.09 -6.44
N LEU A 64 -2.89 11.98 -5.57
CA LEU A 64 -3.26 10.71 -4.92
C LEU A 64 -4.27 9.90 -5.73
N ARG A 65 -4.82 10.45 -6.84
CA ARG A 65 -5.91 9.85 -7.61
C ARG A 65 -5.74 9.99 -9.12
N ASP A 66 -4.58 10.47 -9.56
CA ASP A 66 -4.30 10.70 -10.98
C ASP A 66 -3.69 9.49 -11.68
N GLN A 67 -3.14 8.54 -10.90
CA GLN A 67 -2.56 7.31 -11.39
C GLN A 67 -3.26 6.06 -10.84
N LYS A 68 -3.19 4.96 -11.57
CA LYS A 68 -3.93 3.72 -11.24
C LYS A 68 -3.51 3.10 -9.93
N VAL A 69 -2.25 3.23 -9.59
CA VAL A 69 -1.63 2.63 -8.40
C VAL A 69 -0.80 3.70 -7.71
N GLU A 70 -1.02 3.88 -6.42
CA GLU A 70 -0.27 4.79 -5.58
C GLU A 70 0.53 4.04 -4.52
N ASN A 71 1.74 4.51 -4.26
CA ASN A 71 2.65 3.92 -3.29
C ASN A 71 3.03 4.94 -2.23
N PHE A 72 3.00 4.50 -0.99
CA PHE A 72 3.28 5.33 0.18
C PHE A 72 4.37 4.71 1.05
N ASN A 73 5.18 5.55 1.68
CA ASN A 73 6.09 5.16 2.74
C ASN A 73 5.30 4.79 4.00
N PHE A 74 5.04 3.50 4.21
CA PHE A 74 4.26 3.03 5.34
C PHE A 74 4.93 3.34 6.67
N ALA A 75 6.25 3.16 6.77
CA ALA A 75 7.00 3.45 7.98
C ALA A 75 6.94 4.95 8.33
N GLY A 76 6.99 5.82 7.32
CA GLY A 76 6.82 7.27 7.49
C GLY A 76 5.42 7.64 7.99
N LEU A 77 4.37 7.04 7.42
CA LEU A 77 3.00 7.23 7.88
C LEU A 77 2.82 6.81 9.35
N VAL A 78 3.37 5.65 9.73
CA VAL A 78 3.34 5.20 11.13
C VAL A 78 4.13 6.14 12.04
N GLY A 79 5.29 6.64 11.59
CA GLY A 79 6.06 7.64 12.34
C GLY A 79 5.29 8.94 12.60
N ALA A 80 4.52 9.41 11.61
CA ALA A 80 3.63 10.57 11.77
C ALA A 80 2.50 10.29 12.78
N PHE A 81 1.92 9.11 12.71
CA PHE A 81 0.92 8.66 13.70
C PHE A 81 1.52 8.60 15.12
N ASP A 82 2.71 8.02 15.28
CA ASP A 82 3.38 7.93 16.57
C ASP A 82 3.69 9.33 17.14
N THR A 83 4.08 10.27 16.28
CA THR A 83 4.29 11.67 16.67
C THR A 83 2.98 12.32 17.13
N ALA A 84 1.88 12.10 16.41
CA ALA A 84 0.56 12.61 16.80
C ALA A 84 0.09 12.04 18.14
N ARG A 85 0.35 10.74 18.39
CA ARG A 85 0.05 10.09 19.68
C ARG A 85 0.89 10.62 20.83
N ALA A 86 2.15 10.91 20.58
CA ALA A 86 3.03 11.52 21.60
C ALA A 86 2.55 12.92 21.99
N ALA A 87 2.03 13.67 21.03
CA ALA A 87 1.46 15.00 21.27
C ALA A 87 0.07 14.95 21.93
N ASN A 88 -0.69 13.89 21.69
CA ASN A 88 -2.03 13.67 22.26
C ASN A 88 -2.20 12.23 22.73
N THR A 89 -1.96 11.99 24.01
CA THR A 89 -2.05 10.64 24.62
C THR A 89 -3.46 10.07 24.63
N GLY A 90 -4.49 10.89 24.41
CA GLY A 90 -5.88 10.46 24.26
C GLY A 90 -6.26 10.05 22.84
N LEU A 91 -5.33 10.11 21.88
CA LEU A 91 -5.60 9.77 20.48
C LEU A 91 -5.84 8.26 20.33
N THR A 92 -7.07 7.88 20.00
CA THR A 92 -7.49 6.48 19.82
C THR A 92 -7.40 6.00 18.38
N SER A 93 -7.60 6.91 17.40
CA SER A 93 -7.45 6.66 15.97
C SER A 93 -6.90 7.88 15.25
N TRP A 94 -6.29 7.67 14.09
CA TRP A 94 -5.68 8.74 13.31
C TRP A 94 -5.88 8.50 11.81
N ALA A 95 -6.55 9.42 11.13
CA ALA A 95 -6.81 9.35 9.70
C ALA A 95 -5.53 9.53 8.88
N LEU A 96 -5.28 8.62 7.94
CA LEU A 96 -4.08 8.68 7.09
C LEU A 96 -4.09 9.88 6.14
N THR A 97 -5.27 10.40 5.80
CA THR A 97 -5.43 11.59 4.96
C THR A 97 -4.64 12.80 5.46
N ASN A 98 -4.34 12.84 6.77
CA ASN A 98 -3.53 13.90 7.36
C ASN A 98 -2.07 13.92 6.86
N ALA A 99 -1.60 12.83 6.26
CA ALA A 99 -0.19 12.68 5.92
C ALA A 99 0.08 12.02 4.56
N LEU A 100 -0.93 11.44 3.88
CA LEU A 100 -0.73 10.67 2.65
C LEU A 100 0.12 11.42 1.62
N VAL A 101 -0.20 12.69 1.33
CA VAL A 101 0.54 13.50 0.34
C VAL A 101 2.02 13.63 0.71
N ASN A 102 2.33 13.78 2.00
CA ASN A 102 3.71 13.95 2.46
C ASN A 102 4.53 12.66 2.39
N PHE A 103 3.86 11.52 2.34
CA PHE A 103 4.49 10.20 2.32
C PHE A 103 4.24 9.42 1.04
N GLN A 104 3.67 10.05 0.02
CA GLN A 104 3.58 9.49 -1.31
C GLN A 104 4.99 9.31 -1.88
N LEU A 105 5.28 8.13 -2.40
CA LEU A 105 6.56 7.80 -3.03
C LEU A 105 6.47 7.96 -4.55
N ALA A 106 5.48 7.33 -5.16
CA ALA A 106 5.24 7.39 -6.60
C ALA A 106 3.86 6.83 -6.94
N GLY A 107 3.28 7.33 -8.01
CA GLY A 107 2.17 6.68 -8.71
C GLY A 107 2.63 5.90 -9.93
N SER A 108 1.80 5.00 -10.45
CA SER A 108 2.05 4.24 -11.67
C SER A 108 0.75 3.91 -12.39
N ASN A 109 0.79 4.00 -13.72
CA ASN A 109 -0.29 3.54 -14.60
C ASN A 109 -0.03 2.13 -15.16
N THR A 110 1.14 1.55 -14.91
CA THR A 110 1.60 0.31 -15.57
C THR A 110 2.19 -0.73 -14.62
N ALA A 111 2.51 -0.38 -13.39
CA ALA A 111 3.19 -1.29 -12.47
C ALA A 111 2.49 -1.34 -11.11
N ALA A 112 2.20 -2.54 -10.65
CA ALA A 112 1.72 -2.83 -9.30
C ALA A 112 2.65 -3.84 -8.62
N MET A 113 2.89 -3.67 -7.32
CA MET A 113 3.56 -4.71 -6.52
C MET A 113 2.68 -5.97 -6.51
N GLY A 114 3.30 -7.13 -6.72
CA GLY A 114 2.56 -8.39 -6.84
C GLY A 114 2.06 -8.71 -8.25
N GLY A 115 2.33 -7.83 -9.25
CA GLY A 115 2.03 -8.08 -10.66
C GLY A 115 0.56 -7.91 -11.04
N ASP A 116 0.24 -8.28 -12.28
CA ASP A 116 -1.06 -8.03 -12.89
C ASP A 116 -2.22 -8.75 -12.20
N LEU A 117 -1.99 -9.95 -11.67
CA LEU A 117 -3.04 -10.69 -10.95
C LEU A 117 -3.42 -9.99 -9.64
N ALA A 118 -2.42 -9.51 -8.89
CA ALA A 118 -2.67 -8.76 -7.65
C ALA A 118 -3.37 -7.43 -7.95
N TYR A 119 -2.99 -6.76 -9.04
CA TYR A 119 -3.65 -5.55 -9.50
C TYR A 119 -5.12 -5.80 -9.86
N GLN A 120 -5.40 -6.82 -10.69
CA GLN A 120 -6.77 -7.16 -11.09
C GLN A 120 -7.65 -7.55 -9.91
N TYR A 121 -7.10 -8.34 -8.98
CA TYR A 121 -7.82 -8.66 -7.75
C TYR A 121 -8.07 -7.43 -6.89
N GLY A 122 -7.06 -6.59 -6.72
CA GLY A 122 -7.19 -5.34 -5.95
C GLY A 122 -8.16 -4.35 -6.58
N LYS A 123 -8.26 -4.32 -7.93
CA LYS A 123 -9.20 -3.47 -8.65
C LYS A 123 -10.63 -3.98 -8.56
N ASN A 124 -10.84 -5.28 -8.78
CA ASN A 124 -12.16 -5.87 -8.99
C ASN A 124 -12.73 -6.58 -7.74
N GLY A 125 -11.91 -6.77 -6.70
CA GLY A 125 -12.29 -7.54 -5.50
C GLY A 125 -12.43 -9.04 -5.75
N THR A 126 -12.18 -9.52 -6.98
CA THR A 126 -12.37 -10.91 -7.38
C THR A 126 -11.45 -11.27 -8.55
N LEU A 127 -11.14 -12.57 -8.67
CA LEU A 127 -10.50 -13.16 -9.85
C LEU A 127 -11.53 -13.70 -10.88
N ALA A 128 -12.81 -13.51 -10.63
CA ALA A 128 -13.85 -13.90 -11.59
C ALA A 128 -13.69 -13.08 -12.89
N GLY A 129 -13.69 -13.78 -14.03
CA GLY A 129 -13.47 -13.14 -15.34
C GLY A 129 -12.00 -13.02 -15.76
N ILE A 130 -11.06 -13.33 -14.89
CA ILE A 130 -9.68 -13.57 -15.31
C ILE A 130 -9.66 -14.96 -15.93
N GLY A 131 -9.73 -15.02 -17.26
CA GLY A 131 -9.70 -16.29 -17.99
C GLY A 131 -8.37 -17.01 -17.79
N ILE A 132 -8.37 -18.34 -17.96
CA ILE A 132 -7.13 -19.15 -17.90
C ILE A 132 -6.13 -18.65 -18.95
N THR A 133 -6.60 -18.22 -20.13
CA THR A 133 -5.74 -17.70 -21.19
C THR A 133 -4.99 -16.41 -20.79
N PRO A 134 -5.63 -15.37 -20.23
CA PRO A 134 -4.92 -14.22 -19.70
C PRO A 134 -3.99 -14.57 -18.55
N ALA A 135 -4.36 -15.49 -17.67
CA ALA A 135 -3.48 -15.93 -16.58
C ALA A 135 -2.24 -16.67 -17.10
N LEU A 136 -2.40 -17.52 -18.13
CA LEU A 136 -1.29 -18.20 -18.78
C LEU A 136 -0.42 -17.24 -19.59
N ASP A 137 -1.01 -16.26 -20.27
CA ASP A 137 -0.28 -15.21 -20.98
C ASP A 137 0.56 -14.37 -20.00
N VAL A 138 -0.01 -14.03 -18.86
CA VAL A 138 0.72 -13.35 -17.77
C VAL A 138 1.86 -14.20 -17.25
N LEU A 139 1.62 -15.48 -16.99
CA LEU A 139 2.65 -16.41 -16.48
C LEU A 139 3.71 -16.78 -17.53
N SER A 140 3.35 -16.81 -18.81
CA SER A 140 4.26 -17.10 -19.92
C SER A 140 5.01 -15.87 -20.45
N ASN A 141 4.58 -14.66 -20.05
CA ASN A 141 5.23 -13.43 -20.47
C ASN A 141 6.59 -13.28 -19.77
N ALA A 142 7.66 -13.27 -20.56
CA ALA A 142 9.02 -13.08 -20.05
C ALA A 142 9.23 -11.75 -19.31
N SER A 143 8.34 -10.77 -19.50
CA SER A 143 8.31 -9.52 -18.77
C SER A 143 7.48 -9.58 -17.47
N LEU A 144 6.80 -10.71 -17.20
CA LEU A 144 6.13 -10.89 -15.92
C LEU A 144 7.14 -10.85 -14.78
N GLY A 145 6.94 -9.97 -13.84
CA GLY A 145 7.90 -9.73 -12.76
C GLY A 145 9.00 -8.73 -13.09
N THR A 146 9.28 -8.41 -14.36
CA THR A 146 10.25 -7.35 -14.67
C THR A 146 9.71 -5.99 -14.27
N SER A 147 8.42 -5.75 -14.42
CA SER A 147 7.76 -4.54 -13.90
C SER A 147 7.80 -4.48 -12.37
N ALA A 148 7.66 -5.62 -11.70
CA ALA A 148 7.82 -5.70 -10.25
C ALA A 148 9.28 -5.49 -9.80
N GLN A 149 10.25 -5.82 -10.66
CA GLN A 149 11.68 -5.60 -10.41
C GLN A 149 12.13 -4.15 -10.72
N THR A 150 11.36 -3.42 -11.52
CA THR A 150 11.59 -1.99 -11.78
C THR A 150 10.93 -1.09 -10.73
N LEU A 151 10.17 -1.67 -9.79
CA LEU A 151 9.85 -0.95 -8.57
C LEU A 151 11.19 -0.56 -7.94
N GLN A 152 11.45 0.74 -7.91
CA GLN A 152 12.70 1.31 -7.43
C GLN A 152 13.10 0.62 -6.13
N PRO A 153 14.35 0.14 -6.01
CA PRO A 153 14.82 -0.33 -4.72
C PRO A 153 14.55 0.76 -3.72
N LEU A 154 13.89 0.40 -2.62
CA LEU A 154 13.59 1.31 -1.54
C LEU A 154 14.89 2.07 -1.20
N SER A 155 14.92 3.34 -1.55
CA SER A 155 16.09 4.17 -1.30
C SER A 155 16.32 4.15 0.21
N GLY A 156 17.41 3.52 0.65
CA GLY A 156 17.76 3.33 2.05
C GLY A 156 17.84 1.88 2.52
N LEU A 157 17.40 0.87 1.74
CA LEU A 157 17.49 -0.55 2.11
C LEU A 157 18.55 -1.33 1.36
N GLN A 158 19.12 -0.79 0.30
CA GLN A 158 20.25 -1.39 -0.39
C GLN A 158 21.55 -0.68 -0.02
N VAL A 159 22.13 -1.09 1.08
CA VAL A 159 23.57 -0.92 1.32
C VAL A 159 24.24 -2.23 0.94
N GLY A 160 24.57 -2.37 -0.35
CA GLY A 160 25.35 -3.47 -0.88
C GLY A 160 24.59 -4.52 -1.70
N PRO A 161 25.30 -5.32 -2.52
CA PRO A 161 24.71 -6.35 -3.36
C PRO A 161 24.16 -7.49 -2.48
N GLN A 162 22.86 -7.67 -2.45
CA GLN A 162 22.23 -8.83 -1.84
C GLN A 162 22.47 -10.04 -2.77
N ARG A 163 23.34 -10.97 -2.38
CA ARG A 163 23.42 -12.28 -3.02
C ARG A 163 22.33 -13.16 -2.42
N LEU A 164 21.40 -13.58 -3.26
CA LEU A 164 20.56 -14.72 -2.95
C LEU A 164 21.46 -15.96 -2.95
N SER A 165 21.66 -16.54 -1.80
CA SER A 165 22.29 -17.84 -1.63
C SER A 165 21.24 -18.94 -1.68
#